data_241b7791bb7dcf16889355ece51bfb74
#
_entry.id   241b7791bb7dcf16889355ece51bfb74
#
_cell.length_a   1.000
_cell.length_b   1.000
_cell.length_c   1.000
_cell.angle_alpha   90.00
_cell.angle_beta   90.00
_cell.angle_gamma   90.00
#
_symmetry.space_group_name_H-M   'P 1'
#
loop_
_entity.id
_entity.type
_entity.pdbx_description
1 polymer ?
#
loop_
_entity_poly.entity_id
_entity_poly.type
_entity_poly.pdbx_seq_one_letter_code
_entity_poly.pdbx_strand_id
1 'polypeptide(L)'
;MDKNADDEHWIKERLKQLRCHFTWALPIADTEMPDLENRILEEIEFLDTKYNVGINNLLAYVKHLQGHNEAALESLKKAEELIQQEHANQSDLRSLVTWGNYAWVYYHMGRLAEAQIYLDKVENTCKRGVNPSHYRMECPEMDCEEGWALLKCGGQNYERAKACFEKALEVDPENPEFSTGYAITVYRLDDFAIETQRKGYSLQPLRQAVKLNPEDVHIKVLLALKLQDAGQEAEGEKYIEEALASTSSQTYVFRHVGRFYRRKGSLDKALQFFKKALQATPASVFLHHQIGLCYRAQMIQIKTAISKQPRRQDRENINRIITLAISHLEFAVEQKPTFAIAYVHLASMYIEAGDYRKAEDAYQKALSIKPLEELHEQEIHHHYGRFQEFQKKSEVDAITHYLKAIKIEKASFPRNKSISSLEKLALKKFQRNLSDVESLSLLGFIHKLKGDMNEALKYYERALRLTGNLNPMF
;
A
#
# COMPACT_ATOMS: atom_id res chain seq x y z
N MET A 1 11.00 10.90 49.70
CA MET A 1 10.14 10.42 48.60
C MET A 1 9.72 11.64 47.81
N ASP A 2 10.10 11.69 46.56
CA ASP A 2 9.96 12.89 45.75
C ASP A 2 8.51 13.00 45.28
N LYS A 3 7.76 13.95 45.78
CA LYS A 3 6.34 14.16 45.47
C LYS A 3 6.09 14.25 43.96
N ASN A 4 7.06 14.79 43.22
CA ASN A 4 7.02 14.88 41.76
C ASN A 4 7.08 13.51 41.08
N ALA A 5 7.86 12.55 41.61
CA ALA A 5 7.96 11.21 41.03
C ALA A 5 6.66 10.38 41.24
N ASP A 6 6.00 10.57 42.36
CA ASP A 6 4.72 9.92 42.62
C ASP A 6 3.60 10.49 41.75
N ASP A 7 3.58 11.81 41.53
CA ASP A 7 2.60 12.49 40.66
C ASP A 7 2.81 12.09 39.19
N GLU A 8 4.07 12.02 38.71
CA GLU A 8 4.41 11.58 37.34
C GLU A 8 3.99 10.13 37.09
N HIS A 9 4.28 9.23 38.04
CA HIS A 9 3.88 7.83 37.94
C HIS A 9 2.36 7.68 37.89
N TRP A 10 1.66 8.42 38.73
CA TRP A 10 0.20 8.41 38.81
C TRP A 10 -0.46 8.92 37.51
N ILE A 11 0.05 9.99 36.91
CA ILE A 11 -0.41 10.50 35.61
C ILE A 11 -0.17 9.45 34.51
N LYS A 12 1.01 8.84 34.49
CA LYS A 12 1.37 7.83 33.48
C LYS A 12 0.42 6.62 33.47
N GLU A 13 0.05 6.13 34.65
CA GLU A 13 -0.87 4.99 34.77
C GLU A 13 -2.29 5.31 34.24
N ARG A 14 -2.72 6.57 34.34
CA ARG A 14 -3.99 7.04 33.76
C ARG A 14 -3.91 7.22 32.24
N LEU A 15 -2.80 7.78 31.79
CA LEU A 15 -2.56 7.94 30.33
C LEU A 15 -2.64 6.62 29.58
N LYS A 16 -2.16 5.52 30.16
CA LYS A 16 -2.23 4.18 29.55
C LYS A 16 -3.68 3.67 29.38
N GLN A 17 -4.63 4.21 30.09
CA GLN A 17 -6.04 3.83 30.01
C GLN A 17 -6.80 4.57 28.91
N LEU A 18 -6.23 5.64 28.37
CA LEU A 18 -6.85 6.43 27.31
C LEU A 18 -6.93 5.63 26.00
N ARG A 19 -7.91 5.96 25.18
CA ARG A 19 -7.98 5.53 23.78
C ARG A 19 -7.57 6.69 22.87
N CYS A 20 -6.35 6.66 22.36
CA CYS A 20 -5.80 7.69 21.49
C CYS A 20 -4.60 7.14 20.68
N HIS A 21 -4.01 7.95 19.81
CA HIS A 21 -2.90 7.56 18.96
C HIS A 21 -1.70 6.94 19.72
N PHE A 22 -1.45 7.37 20.94
CA PHE A 22 -0.36 6.86 21.79
C PHE A 22 -0.62 5.45 22.34
N THR A 23 -1.88 5.01 22.38
CA THR A 23 -2.28 3.72 22.97
C THR A 23 -2.75 2.70 21.94
N TRP A 24 -2.95 3.10 20.68
CA TRP A 24 -3.41 2.21 19.61
C TRP A 24 -2.31 1.33 18.99
N ALA A 25 -1.07 1.43 19.47
CA ALA A 25 0.06 0.67 18.94
C ALA A 25 0.18 0.79 17.42
N LEU A 26 0.24 2.02 16.92
CA LEU A 26 0.40 2.33 15.51
C LEU A 26 1.83 1.99 15.07
N PRO A 27 2.05 1.06 14.13
CA PRO A 27 3.38 0.68 13.69
C PRO A 27 3.88 1.67 12.62
N ILE A 28 4.58 2.70 13.05
CA ILE A 28 5.20 3.70 12.19
C ILE A 28 6.71 3.54 12.32
N ALA A 29 7.38 3.14 11.23
CA ALA A 29 8.83 3.08 11.18
C ALA A 29 9.42 4.48 10.96
N ASP A 30 10.56 4.79 11.60
CA ASP A 30 11.24 6.08 11.47
C ASP A 30 11.53 6.46 10.00
N THR A 31 11.87 5.47 9.19
CA THR A 31 12.14 5.64 7.74
C THR A 31 10.90 5.98 6.92
N GLU A 32 9.69 5.72 7.44
CA GLU A 32 8.43 5.97 6.75
C GLU A 32 7.75 7.27 7.21
N MET A 33 8.20 7.85 8.32
CA MET A 33 7.61 9.07 8.89
C MET A 33 7.55 10.26 7.92
N PRO A 34 8.61 10.58 7.14
CA PRO A 34 8.54 11.70 6.19
C PRO A 34 7.50 11.49 5.08
N ASP A 35 7.38 10.26 4.54
CA ASP A 35 6.37 9.94 3.53
C ASP A 35 4.95 10.00 4.12
N LEU A 36 4.77 9.49 5.34
CA LEU A 36 3.49 9.54 6.04
C LEU A 36 3.06 10.98 6.32
N GLU A 37 3.97 11.81 6.82
CA GLU A 37 3.72 13.22 7.07
C GLU A 37 3.29 13.95 5.79
N ASN A 38 4.04 13.78 4.71
CA ASN A 38 3.72 14.40 3.42
C ASN A 38 2.33 13.97 2.92
N ARG A 39 1.98 12.69 3.04
CA ARG A 39 0.65 12.18 2.65
C ARG A 39 -0.47 12.77 3.49
N ILE A 40 -0.25 12.94 4.81
CA ILE A 40 -1.21 13.57 5.71
C ILE A 40 -1.41 15.04 5.33
N LEU A 41 -0.33 15.78 5.10
CA LEU A 41 -0.39 17.19 4.71
C LEU A 41 -1.09 17.38 3.35
N GLU A 42 -0.78 16.53 2.36
CA GLU A 42 -1.48 16.54 1.07
C GLU A 42 -2.99 16.28 1.24
N GLU A 43 -3.37 15.39 2.14
CA GLU A 43 -4.78 15.07 2.40
C GLU A 43 -5.49 16.24 3.08
N ILE A 44 -4.87 16.88 4.06
CA ILE A 44 -5.41 18.06 4.72
C ILE A 44 -5.62 19.20 3.72
N GLU A 45 -4.67 19.39 2.80
CA GLU A 45 -4.71 20.50 1.84
C GLU A 45 -5.64 20.26 0.64
N PHE A 46 -5.67 19.03 0.10
CA PHE A 46 -6.29 18.75 -1.20
C PHE A 46 -7.49 17.81 -1.16
N LEU A 47 -7.79 17.18 -0.04
CA LEU A 47 -8.96 16.30 0.09
C LEU A 47 -10.02 16.99 0.97
N ASP A 48 -11.06 17.48 0.33
CA ASP A 48 -12.23 18.02 1.01
C ASP A 48 -13.05 16.84 1.58
N THR A 49 -12.77 16.48 2.84
CA THR A 49 -13.51 15.45 3.55
C THR A 49 -14.08 15.98 4.84
N LYS A 50 -15.40 15.86 4.99
CA LYS A 50 -16.12 16.18 6.22
C LYS A 50 -15.99 15.09 7.30
N TYR A 51 -15.41 13.94 6.93
CA TYR A 51 -15.46 12.73 7.75
C TYR A 51 -14.12 12.37 8.41
N ASN A 52 -13.04 12.99 8.02
CA ASN A 52 -11.73 12.67 8.58
C ASN A 52 -11.14 13.82 9.42
N VAL A 53 -11.89 14.26 10.42
CA VAL A 53 -11.42 15.32 11.34
C VAL A 53 -10.22 14.86 12.19
N GLY A 54 -10.08 13.55 12.41
CA GLY A 54 -8.97 12.95 13.15
C GLY A 54 -7.60 13.03 12.46
N ILE A 55 -7.53 13.46 11.18
CA ILE A 55 -6.25 13.53 10.47
C ILE A 55 -5.24 14.49 11.11
N ASN A 56 -5.72 15.57 11.72
CA ASN A 56 -4.86 16.49 12.47
C ASN A 56 -4.36 15.86 13.78
N ASN A 57 -5.12 14.96 14.38
CA ASN A 57 -4.69 14.16 15.53
C ASN A 57 -3.54 13.21 15.14
N LEU A 58 -3.64 12.56 13.97
CA LEU A 58 -2.56 11.73 13.44
C LEU A 58 -1.32 12.57 13.09
N LEU A 59 -1.50 13.75 12.49
CA LEU A 59 -0.40 14.68 12.23
C LEU A 59 0.32 15.06 13.53
N ALA A 60 -0.44 15.38 14.57
CA ALA A 60 0.12 15.70 15.88
C ALA A 60 0.96 14.55 16.44
N TYR A 61 0.46 13.33 16.34
CA TYR A 61 1.19 12.14 16.77
C TYR A 61 2.51 11.95 15.98
N VAL A 62 2.48 12.09 14.64
CA VAL A 62 3.67 12.03 13.80
C VAL A 62 4.68 13.13 14.15
N LYS A 63 4.21 14.37 14.33
CA LYS A 63 5.06 15.50 14.77
C LYS A 63 5.71 15.23 16.12
N HIS A 64 4.97 14.68 17.07
CA HIS A 64 5.51 14.28 18.37
C HIS A 64 6.60 13.22 18.25
N LEU A 65 6.40 12.17 17.43
CA LEU A 65 7.41 11.14 17.19
C LEU A 65 8.71 11.69 16.59
N GLN A 66 8.62 12.78 15.85
CA GLN A 66 9.77 13.51 15.30
C GLN A 66 10.43 14.48 16.31
N GLY A 67 9.89 14.58 17.53
CA GLY A 67 10.36 15.52 18.56
C GLY A 67 9.82 16.95 18.43
N HIS A 68 8.92 17.22 17.48
CA HIS A 68 8.35 18.55 17.22
C HIS A 68 7.08 18.79 18.05
N ASN A 69 7.20 18.83 19.38
CA ASN A 69 6.06 18.86 20.30
C ASN A 69 5.18 20.11 20.14
N GLU A 70 5.76 21.30 19.92
CA GLU A 70 4.96 22.53 19.72
C GLU A 70 4.13 22.45 18.43
N ALA A 71 4.70 21.92 17.34
CA ALA A 71 3.95 21.69 16.10
C ALA A 71 2.86 20.63 16.28
N ALA A 72 3.10 19.62 17.16
CA ALA A 72 2.07 18.66 17.53
C ALA A 72 0.91 19.35 18.25
N LEU A 73 1.17 20.24 19.20
CA LEU A 73 0.14 21.01 19.92
C LEU A 73 -0.67 21.92 18.97
N GLU A 74 -0.01 22.53 17.98
CA GLU A 74 -0.70 23.32 16.93
C GLU A 74 -1.66 22.45 16.10
N SER A 75 -1.23 21.23 15.76
CA SER A 75 -2.08 20.29 15.02
C SER A 75 -3.27 19.82 15.86
N LEU A 76 -3.09 19.58 17.16
CA LEU A 76 -4.19 19.25 18.09
C LEU A 76 -5.19 20.39 18.23
N LYS A 77 -4.70 21.64 18.25
CA LYS A 77 -5.56 22.82 18.28
C LYS A 77 -6.43 22.89 17.05
N LYS A 78 -5.87 22.64 15.86
CA LYS A 78 -6.64 22.58 14.61
C LYS A 78 -7.69 21.47 14.63
N ALA A 79 -7.33 20.28 15.17
CA ALA A 79 -8.29 19.19 15.35
C ALA A 79 -9.47 19.61 16.24
N GLU A 80 -9.20 20.24 17.37
CA GLU A 80 -10.22 20.72 18.30
C GLU A 80 -11.12 21.80 17.66
N GLU A 81 -10.55 22.76 16.92
CA GLU A 81 -11.29 23.77 16.19
C GLU A 81 -12.22 23.17 15.12
N LEU A 82 -11.74 22.17 14.35
CA LEU A 82 -12.55 21.47 13.36
C LEU A 82 -13.69 20.69 13.99
N ILE A 83 -13.46 19.98 15.11
CA ILE A 83 -14.48 19.28 15.85
C ILE A 83 -15.60 20.21 16.31
N GLN A 84 -15.24 21.41 16.82
CA GLN A 84 -16.21 22.42 17.22
C GLN A 84 -17.03 22.95 16.05
N GLN A 85 -16.42 23.11 14.87
CA GLN A 85 -17.10 23.61 13.67
C GLN A 85 -18.03 22.58 13.04
N GLU A 86 -17.58 21.31 12.95
CA GLU A 86 -18.30 20.29 12.19
C GLU A 86 -19.21 19.43 13.06
N HIS A 87 -18.91 19.30 14.36
CA HIS A 87 -19.60 18.40 15.30
C HIS A 87 -19.98 19.09 16.62
N ALA A 88 -20.46 20.32 16.56
CA ALA A 88 -20.80 21.12 17.77
C ALA A 88 -21.71 20.39 18.77
N ASN A 89 -22.64 19.56 18.29
CA ASN A 89 -23.58 18.82 19.12
C ASN A 89 -22.96 17.59 19.84
N GLN A 90 -21.79 17.15 19.41
CA GLN A 90 -21.05 15.98 19.92
C GLN A 90 -19.60 16.33 20.23
N SER A 91 -19.29 17.59 20.41
CA SER A 91 -17.91 18.08 20.49
C SER A 91 -17.11 17.40 21.59
N ASP A 92 -17.67 17.21 22.78
CA ASP A 92 -16.99 16.56 23.91
C ASP A 92 -16.62 15.11 23.58
N LEU A 93 -17.56 14.36 22.96
CA LEU A 93 -17.34 12.97 22.59
C LEU A 93 -16.27 12.83 21.49
N ARG A 94 -16.36 13.68 20.48
CA ARG A 94 -15.39 13.71 19.37
C ARG A 94 -14.01 14.22 19.79
N SER A 95 -13.93 15.00 20.88
CA SER A 95 -12.66 15.53 21.41
C SER A 95 -11.90 14.56 22.31
N LEU A 96 -12.47 13.41 22.70
CA LEU A 96 -11.82 12.45 23.62
C LEU A 96 -10.44 12.02 23.12
N VAL A 97 -10.31 11.69 21.85
CA VAL A 97 -9.02 11.30 21.23
C VAL A 97 -8.05 12.48 21.23
N THR A 98 -8.51 13.67 20.84
CA THR A 98 -7.70 14.89 20.81
C THR A 98 -7.18 15.23 22.22
N TRP A 99 -8.05 15.19 23.23
CA TRP A 99 -7.65 15.44 24.62
C TRP A 99 -6.69 14.37 25.14
N GLY A 100 -6.90 13.10 24.76
CA GLY A 100 -5.95 12.03 25.05
C GLY A 100 -4.56 12.29 24.48
N ASN A 101 -4.50 12.73 23.21
CA ASN A 101 -3.24 13.11 22.58
C ASN A 101 -2.59 14.33 23.26
N TYR A 102 -3.35 15.37 23.60
CA TYR A 102 -2.84 16.52 24.37
C TYR A 102 -2.22 16.07 25.71
N ALA A 103 -2.92 15.22 26.46
CA ALA A 103 -2.43 14.74 27.75
C ALA A 103 -1.08 14.00 27.61
N TRP A 104 -0.92 13.15 26.58
CA TRP A 104 0.34 12.46 26.31
C TRP A 104 1.45 13.41 25.86
N VAL A 105 1.19 14.35 24.95
CA VAL A 105 2.19 15.32 24.47
C VAL A 105 2.68 16.18 25.63
N TYR A 106 1.78 16.74 26.45
CA TYR A 106 2.15 17.52 27.62
C TYR A 106 2.94 16.70 28.67
N TYR A 107 2.55 15.43 28.88
CA TYR A 107 3.31 14.53 29.75
C TYR A 107 4.76 14.35 29.28
N HIS A 108 4.97 14.07 27.99
CA HIS A 108 6.31 13.93 27.43
C HIS A 108 7.12 15.24 27.43
N MET A 109 6.46 16.39 27.45
CA MET A 109 7.11 17.69 27.62
C MET A 109 7.44 18.02 29.09
N GLY A 110 7.08 17.16 30.05
CA GLY A 110 7.24 17.41 31.47
C GLY A 110 6.21 18.42 32.06
N ARG A 111 5.20 18.79 31.27
CA ARG A 111 4.15 19.74 31.63
C ARG A 111 2.97 19.01 32.31
N LEU A 112 3.23 18.49 33.50
CA LEU A 112 2.30 17.57 34.18
C LEU A 112 0.97 18.24 34.56
N ALA A 113 0.96 19.54 34.88
CA ALA A 113 -0.26 20.27 35.23
C ALA A 113 -1.22 20.35 34.02
N GLU A 114 -0.70 20.64 32.81
CA GLU A 114 -1.49 20.66 31.59
C GLU A 114 -1.95 19.26 31.19
N ALA A 115 -1.10 18.24 31.36
CA ALA A 115 -1.49 16.85 31.13
C ALA A 115 -2.69 16.47 32.01
N GLN A 116 -2.70 16.89 33.30
CA GLN A 116 -3.78 16.64 34.20
C GLN A 116 -5.09 17.33 33.78
N ILE A 117 -5.03 18.57 33.30
CA ILE A 117 -6.22 19.29 32.80
C ILE A 117 -6.94 18.49 31.72
N TYR A 118 -6.18 17.91 30.76
CA TYR A 118 -6.78 17.11 29.70
C TYR A 118 -7.25 15.73 30.14
N LEU A 119 -6.57 15.10 31.11
CA LEU A 119 -7.07 13.91 31.80
C LEU A 119 -8.41 14.15 32.48
N ASP A 120 -8.55 15.29 33.18
CA ASP A 120 -9.80 15.67 33.85
C ASP A 120 -10.94 15.90 32.82
N LYS A 121 -10.66 16.51 31.67
CA LYS A 121 -11.65 16.64 30.57
C LYS A 121 -12.14 15.26 30.09
N VAL A 122 -11.23 14.34 29.86
CA VAL A 122 -11.57 12.97 29.40
C VAL A 122 -12.38 12.26 30.49
N GLU A 123 -11.93 12.29 31.75
CA GLU A 123 -12.61 11.65 32.89
C GLU A 123 -14.04 12.18 33.04
N ASN A 124 -14.21 13.50 33.01
CA ASN A 124 -15.52 14.13 33.18
C ASN A 124 -16.48 13.76 32.02
N THR A 125 -15.99 13.61 30.82
CA THR A 125 -16.82 13.18 29.68
C THR A 125 -17.17 11.70 29.79
N CYS A 126 -16.19 10.83 30.10
CA CYS A 126 -16.43 9.40 30.30
C CYS A 126 -17.43 9.08 31.44
N LYS A 127 -17.40 9.82 32.50
CA LYS A 127 -18.35 9.67 33.66
C LYS A 127 -19.80 9.99 33.30
N ARG A 128 -20.04 10.79 32.24
CA ARG A 128 -21.40 11.12 31.76
C ARG A 128 -21.98 10.06 30.81
N GLY A 129 -21.18 9.08 30.39
CA GLY A 129 -21.61 8.03 29.48
C GLY A 129 -22.54 6.99 30.10
N VAL A 130 -23.15 6.16 29.28
CA VAL A 130 -24.11 5.10 29.66
C VAL A 130 -23.45 4.06 30.59
N ASN A 131 -22.16 3.76 30.38
CA ASN A 131 -21.34 2.88 31.19
C ASN A 131 -20.19 3.69 31.78
N PRO A 132 -20.34 4.32 32.93
CA PRO A 132 -19.32 5.20 33.50
C PRO A 132 -18.00 4.46 33.74
N SER A 133 -16.95 4.93 33.07
CA SER A 133 -15.58 4.55 33.33
C SER A 133 -14.76 5.79 33.59
N HIS A 134 -13.65 5.68 34.31
CA HIS A 134 -12.85 6.84 34.63
C HIS A 134 -12.19 7.47 33.39
N TYR A 135 -11.66 6.65 32.47
CA TYR A 135 -10.83 7.14 31.34
C TYR A 135 -11.13 6.44 30.02
N ARG A 136 -12.06 5.50 29.99
CA ARG A 136 -12.36 4.71 28.80
C ARG A 136 -13.85 4.71 28.51
N MET A 137 -14.17 5.16 27.32
CA MET A 137 -15.51 5.05 26.75
C MET A 137 -15.42 4.23 25.47
N GLU A 138 -16.35 3.29 25.30
CA GLU A 138 -16.56 2.59 24.02
C GLU A 138 -17.58 3.39 23.22
N CYS A 139 -17.14 3.94 22.09
CA CYS A 139 -18.03 4.66 21.16
C CYS A 139 -17.58 4.45 19.72
N PRO A 140 -18.53 4.40 18.78
CA PRO A 140 -18.23 4.12 17.38
C PRO A 140 -17.35 5.20 16.73
N GLU A 141 -17.40 6.43 17.20
CA GLU A 141 -16.57 7.53 16.71
C GLU A 141 -15.09 7.28 16.99
N MET A 142 -14.75 6.77 18.19
CA MET A 142 -13.37 6.41 18.53
C MET A 142 -12.88 5.19 17.75
N ASP A 143 -13.74 4.19 17.55
CA ASP A 143 -13.43 3.03 16.71
C ASP A 143 -13.17 3.49 15.27
N CYS A 144 -13.97 4.41 14.75
CA CYS A 144 -13.79 5.00 13.42
C CYS A 144 -12.45 5.75 13.31
N GLU A 145 -12.09 6.58 14.27
CA GLU A 145 -10.84 7.35 14.27
C GLU A 145 -9.61 6.42 14.37
N GLU A 146 -9.67 5.38 15.19
CA GLU A 146 -8.64 4.34 15.25
C GLU A 146 -8.50 3.64 13.87
N GLY A 147 -9.63 3.30 13.23
CA GLY A 147 -9.66 2.73 11.89
C GLY A 147 -8.97 3.62 10.85
N TRP A 148 -9.24 4.93 10.87
CA TRP A 148 -8.58 5.88 9.98
C TRP A 148 -7.07 5.98 10.24
N ALA A 149 -6.63 6.03 11.50
CA ALA A 149 -5.22 6.07 11.85
C ALA A 149 -4.49 4.80 11.37
N LEU A 150 -5.05 3.62 11.62
CA LEU A 150 -4.50 2.34 11.14
C LEU A 150 -4.42 2.27 9.63
N LEU A 151 -5.45 2.76 8.91
CA LEU A 151 -5.49 2.78 7.46
C LEU A 151 -4.36 3.61 6.83
N LYS A 152 -3.85 4.62 7.53
CA LYS A 152 -2.72 5.45 7.08
C LYS A 152 -1.36 4.81 7.36
N CYS A 153 -1.27 3.93 8.37
CA CYS A 153 -0.02 3.31 8.83
C CYS A 153 0.43 2.09 8.01
N GLY A 154 -0.15 1.85 6.82
CA GLY A 154 0.31 0.83 5.87
C GLY A 154 -0.50 -0.45 5.83
N GLY A 155 -0.23 -1.28 4.81
CA GLY A 155 -1.03 -2.44 4.40
C GLY A 155 -1.20 -3.51 5.46
N GLN A 156 -0.19 -3.72 6.29
CA GLN A 156 -0.22 -4.68 7.41
C GLN A 156 -1.32 -4.38 8.45
N ASN A 157 -1.87 -3.16 8.45
CA ASN A 157 -2.89 -2.72 9.42
C ASN A 157 -4.31 -2.72 8.84
N TYR A 158 -4.49 -3.04 7.57
CA TYR A 158 -5.81 -2.93 6.93
C TYR A 158 -6.85 -3.88 7.53
N GLU A 159 -6.49 -5.08 7.96
CA GLU A 159 -7.44 -5.98 8.67
C GLU A 159 -7.84 -5.42 10.04
N ARG A 160 -6.91 -4.79 10.77
CA ARG A 160 -7.23 -4.10 12.03
C ARG A 160 -8.13 -2.89 11.79
N ALA A 161 -7.83 -2.09 10.77
CA ALA A 161 -8.66 -0.94 10.39
C ALA A 161 -10.07 -1.38 10.00
N LYS A 162 -10.20 -2.47 9.22
CA LYS A 162 -11.49 -3.07 8.85
C LYS A 162 -12.30 -3.43 10.08
N ALA A 163 -11.72 -4.12 11.06
CA ALA A 163 -12.40 -4.51 12.30
C ALA A 163 -12.90 -3.30 13.10
N CYS A 164 -12.13 -2.19 13.13
CA CYS A 164 -12.57 -0.95 13.76
C CYS A 164 -13.82 -0.36 13.08
N PHE A 165 -13.83 -0.28 11.74
CA PHE A 165 -15.01 0.22 11.01
C PHE A 165 -16.21 -0.73 11.10
N GLU A 166 -16.00 -2.05 11.09
CA GLU A 166 -17.06 -3.04 11.31
C GLU A 166 -17.74 -2.83 12.65
N LYS A 167 -16.95 -2.67 13.72
CA LYS A 167 -17.46 -2.40 15.07
C LYS A 167 -18.26 -1.08 15.13
N ALA A 168 -17.79 -0.03 14.44
CA ALA A 168 -18.53 1.23 14.36
C ALA A 168 -19.87 1.07 13.60
N LEU A 169 -19.88 0.31 12.49
CA LEU A 169 -21.08 0.04 11.70
C LEU A 169 -22.09 -0.89 12.39
N GLU A 170 -21.67 -1.72 13.36
CA GLU A 170 -22.60 -2.49 14.20
C GLU A 170 -23.52 -1.57 15.01
N VAL A 171 -23.03 -0.38 15.40
CA VAL A 171 -23.78 0.60 16.18
C VAL A 171 -24.62 1.51 15.29
N ASP A 172 -24.06 2.00 14.18
CA ASP A 172 -24.72 2.88 13.23
C ASP A 172 -24.44 2.44 11.77
N PRO A 173 -25.23 1.50 11.21
CA PRO A 173 -25.02 0.91 9.90
C PRO A 173 -25.15 1.87 8.71
N GLU A 174 -25.85 2.98 8.88
CA GLU A 174 -26.08 3.98 7.82
C GLU A 174 -25.19 5.22 7.97
N ASN A 175 -24.22 5.20 8.87
CA ASN A 175 -23.30 6.31 9.05
C ASN A 175 -22.39 6.48 7.82
N PRO A 176 -22.41 7.64 7.17
CA PRO A 176 -21.61 7.87 5.96
C PRO A 176 -20.10 7.80 6.21
N GLU A 177 -19.62 8.30 7.37
CA GLU A 177 -18.21 8.29 7.75
C GLU A 177 -17.68 6.87 7.93
N PHE A 178 -18.43 6.04 8.71
CA PHE A 178 -18.04 4.66 8.99
C PHE A 178 -18.07 3.81 7.71
N SER A 179 -19.11 4.01 6.89
CA SER A 179 -19.25 3.34 5.60
C SER A 179 -18.15 3.71 4.62
N THR A 180 -17.73 4.99 4.59
CA THR A 180 -16.63 5.47 3.74
C THR A 180 -15.30 4.85 4.17
N GLY A 181 -14.98 4.86 5.48
CA GLY A 181 -13.76 4.26 6.01
C GLY A 181 -13.69 2.75 5.75
N TYR A 182 -14.79 2.06 5.99
CA TYR A 182 -14.92 0.63 5.68
C TYR A 182 -14.69 0.33 4.19
N ALA A 183 -15.37 1.07 3.31
CA ALA A 183 -15.28 0.87 1.87
C ALA A 183 -13.86 1.09 1.33
N ILE A 184 -13.15 2.14 1.79
CA ILE A 184 -11.76 2.40 1.42
C ILE A 184 -10.85 1.28 1.92
N THR A 185 -11.08 0.80 3.14
CA THR A 185 -10.26 -0.29 3.72
C THR A 185 -10.43 -1.58 2.95
N VAL A 186 -11.67 -1.97 2.65
CA VAL A 186 -11.96 -3.17 1.84
C VAL A 186 -11.41 -3.02 0.41
N TYR A 187 -11.51 -1.82 -0.18
CA TYR A 187 -10.90 -1.53 -1.49
C TYR A 187 -9.39 -1.78 -1.48
N ARG A 188 -8.69 -1.33 -0.44
CA ARG A 188 -7.24 -1.55 -0.32
C ARG A 188 -6.89 -3.01 -0.05
N LEU A 189 -7.69 -3.72 0.75
CA LEU A 189 -7.52 -5.16 0.97
C LEU A 189 -7.72 -5.98 -0.31
N ASP A 190 -8.65 -5.57 -1.18
CA ASP A 190 -8.86 -6.20 -2.48
C ASP A 190 -7.66 -6.08 -3.42
N ASP A 191 -6.90 -4.98 -3.34
CA ASP A 191 -5.67 -4.81 -4.14
C ASP A 191 -4.55 -5.79 -3.68
N PHE A 192 -4.61 -6.30 -2.45
CA PHE A 192 -3.71 -7.33 -1.89
C PHE A 192 -4.27 -8.76 -2.03
N ALA A 193 -5.52 -8.93 -2.45
CA ALA A 193 -6.15 -10.24 -2.55
C ALA A 193 -5.74 -10.99 -3.82
N ILE A 194 -5.58 -12.31 -3.68
CA ILE A 194 -5.26 -13.22 -4.78
C ILE A 194 -6.37 -13.18 -5.83
N GLU A 195 -5.97 -13.17 -7.09
CA GLU A 195 -6.78 -13.07 -8.32
C GLU A 195 -8.03 -13.98 -8.41
N THR A 196 -8.16 -15.00 -7.56
CA THR A 196 -9.14 -16.07 -7.75
C THR A 196 -10.30 -16.09 -6.76
N GLN A 197 -10.22 -15.43 -5.60
CA GLN A 197 -11.24 -15.61 -4.54
C GLN A 197 -11.96 -14.34 -4.09
N ARG A 198 -11.46 -13.13 -4.41
CA ARG A 198 -12.03 -11.88 -3.87
C ARG A 198 -12.20 -10.74 -4.88
N LYS A 199 -12.11 -10.98 -6.19
CA LYS A 199 -12.38 -9.92 -7.18
C LYS A 199 -13.82 -9.41 -7.03
N GLY A 200 -13.93 -8.12 -6.69
CA GLY A 200 -15.22 -7.45 -6.57
C GLY A 200 -15.83 -7.45 -5.16
N TYR A 201 -15.14 -7.97 -4.14
CA TYR A 201 -15.63 -7.94 -2.76
C TYR A 201 -15.87 -6.51 -2.24
N SER A 202 -15.08 -5.54 -2.70
CA SER A 202 -15.22 -4.13 -2.34
C SER A 202 -16.30 -3.37 -3.13
N LEU A 203 -16.91 -3.96 -4.18
CA LEU A 203 -17.95 -3.28 -4.98
C LEU A 203 -19.17 -2.88 -4.16
N GLN A 204 -19.70 -3.79 -3.35
CA GLN A 204 -20.88 -3.50 -2.54
C GLN A 204 -20.61 -2.44 -1.46
N PRO A 205 -19.53 -2.54 -0.65
CA PRO A 205 -19.14 -1.46 0.26
C PRO A 205 -19.00 -0.10 -0.42
N LEU A 206 -18.34 -0.04 -1.60
CA LEU A 206 -18.17 1.21 -2.33
C LEU A 206 -19.49 1.77 -2.85
N ARG A 207 -20.38 0.92 -3.38
CA ARG A 207 -21.73 1.35 -3.80
C ARG A 207 -22.55 1.88 -2.61
N GLN A 208 -22.46 1.23 -1.46
CA GLN A 208 -23.13 1.70 -0.24
C GLN A 208 -22.56 3.05 0.23
N ALA A 209 -21.25 3.20 0.24
CA ALA A 209 -20.61 4.47 0.61
C ALA A 209 -21.02 5.62 -0.34
N VAL A 210 -21.06 5.39 -1.66
CA VAL A 210 -21.56 6.39 -2.64
C VAL A 210 -23.03 6.73 -2.42
N LYS A 211 -23.87 5.73 -2.06
CA LYS A 211 -25.29 5.96 -1.76
C LYS A 211 -25.49 6.84 -0.53
N LEU A 212 -24.70 6.60 0.53
CA LEU A 212 -24.78 7.34 1.79
C LEU A 212 -24.13 8.74 1.70
N ASN A 213 -23.13 8.89 0.84
CA ASN A 213 -22.43 10.14 0.61
C ASN A 213 -22.21 10.40 -0.89
N PRO A 214 -23.27 10.83 -1.61
CA PRO A 214 -23.19 11.03 -3.07
C PRO A 214 -22.31 12.21 -3.49
N GLU A 215 -21.96 13.09 -2.56
CA GLU A 215 -21.06 14.24 -2.84
C GLU A 215 -19.59 13.88 -2.73
N ASP A 216 -19.24 12.72 -2.15
CA ASP A 216 -17.85 12.29 -2.01
C ASP A 216 -17.28 11.80 -3.35
N VAL A 217 -16.59 12.70 -4.04
CA VAL A 217 -15.96 12.42 -5.34
C VAL A 217 -14.81 11.41 -5.24
N HIS A 218 -14.14 11.33 -4.08
CA HIS A 218 -13.06 10.36 -3.88
C HIS A 218 -13.58 8.92 -3.90
N ILE A 219 -14.68 8.64 -3.19
CA ILE A 219 -15.32 7.31 -3.22
C ILE A 219 -15.86 6.97 -4.60
N LYS A 220 -16.43 7.94 -5.34
CA LYS A 220 -16.88 7.72 -6.72
C LYS A 220 -15.74 7.25 -7.64
N VAL A 221 -14.57 7.86 -7.56
CA VAL A 221 -13.44 7.44 -8.41
C VAL A 221 -12.85 6.09 -7.98
N LEU A 222 -12.90 5.73 -6.69
CA LEU A 222 -12.53 4.39 -6.23
C LEU A 222 -13.52 3.33 -6.73
N LEU A 223 -14.83 3.62 -6.69
CA LEU A 223 -15.87 2.77 -7.27
C LEU A 223 -15.65 2.57 -8.77
N ALA A 224 -15.35 3.65 -9.51
CA ALA A 224 -15.06 3.58 -10.95
C ALA A 224 -13.89 2.63 -11.27
N LEU A 225 -12.82 2.68 -10.48
CA LEU A 225 -11.67 1.77 -10.64
C LEU A 225 -12.05 0.31 -10.39
N LYS A 226 -12.89 0.04 -9.37
CA LYS A 226 -13.37 -1.33 -9.10
C LYS A 226 -14.34 -1.84 -10.14
N LEU A 227 -15.20 -0.99 -10.66
CA LEU A 227 -16.09 -1.32 -11.79
C LEU A 227 -15.26 -1.70 -13.03
N GLN A 228 -14.16 -0.99 -13.30
CA GLN A 228 -13.23 -1.34 -14.35
C GLN A 228 -12.59 -2.73 -14.14
N ASP A 229 -12.16 -3.04 -12.90
CA ASP A 229 -11.62 -4.37 -12.54
C ASP A 229 -12.67 -5.49 -12.73
N ALA A 230 -13.95 -5.17 -12.53
CA ALA A 230 -15.06 -6.10 -12.73
C ALA A 230 -15.57 -6.18 -14.19
N GLY A 231 -14.92 -5.50 -15.13
CA GLY A 231 -15.33 -5.46 -16.54
C GLY A 231 -16.52 -4.53 -16.83
N GLN A 232 -16.93 -3.71 -15.86
CA GLN A 232 -18.03 -2.74 -15.98
C GLN A 232 -17.50 -1.33 -16.27
N GLU A 233 -16.57 -1.22 -17.22
CA GLU A 233 -15.84 0.02 -17.53
C GLU A 233 -16.76 1.18 -17.92
N ALA A 234 -17.83 0.92 -18.67
CA ALA A 234 -18.76 1.95 -19.11
C ALA A 234 -19.54 2.59 -17.93
N GLU A 235 -19.88 1.80 -16.90
CA GLU A 235 -20.47 2.33 -15.67
C GLU A 235 -19.43 3.12 -14.87
N GLY A 236 -18.21 2.60 -14.77
CA GLY A 236 -17.08 3.29 -14.12
C GLY A 236 -16.80 4.66 -14.76
N GLU A 237 -16.85 4.77 -16.08
CA GLU A 237 -16.59 6.02 -16.80
C GLU A 237 -17.60 7.11 -16.45
N LYS A 238 -18.88 6.78 -16.18
CA LYS A 238 -19.87 7.76 -15.71
C LYS A 238 -19.48 8.38 -14.36
N TYR A 239 -19.02 7.57 -13.41
CA TYR A 239 -18.54 8.09 -12.13
C TYR A 239 -17.28 8.94 -12.28
N ILE A 240 -16.40 8.64 -13.24
CA ILE A 240 -15.26 9.48 -13.60
C ILE A 240 -15.72 10.84 -14.13
N GLU A 241 -16.73 10.87 -15.02
CA GLU A 241 -17.28 12.12 -15.58
C GLU A 241 -17.94 12.97 -14.49
N GLU A 242 -18.74 12.35 -13.60
CA GLU A 242 -19.32 13.05 -12.45
C GLU A 242 -18.25 13.65 -11.53
N ALA A 243 -17.21 12.88 -11.21
CA ALA A 243 -16.12 13.35 -10.35
C ALA A 243 -15.33 14.51 -11.01
N LEU A 244 -15.12 14.48 -12.33
CA LEU A 244 -14.46 15.57 -13.06
C LEU A 244 -15.32 16.83 -13.18
N ALA A 245 -16.63 16.72 -13.10
CA ALA A 245 -17.54 17.86 -13.08
C ALA A 245 -17.56 18.60 -11.73
N SER A 246 -17.10 17.94 -10.65
CA SER A 246 -16.97 18.56 -9.33
C SER A 246 -15.74 19.44 -9.25
N THR A 247 -15.81 20.50 -8.44
CA THR A 247 -14.65 21.36 -8.11
C THR A 247 -13.90 20.94 -6.85
N SER A 248 -14.51 20.06 -6.06
CA SER A 248 -13.97 19.53 -4.80
C SER A 248 -12.90 18.47 -5.05
N SER A 249 -11.87 18.44 -4.21
CA SER A 249 -10.82 17.41 -4.19
C SER A 249 -10.16 17.08 -5.53
N GLN A 250 -10.06 18.06 -6.45
CA GLN A 250 -9.61 17.84 -7.84
C GLN A 250 -8.26 17.13 -7.95
N THR A 251 -7.30 17.47 -7.09
CA THR A 251 -5.97 16.81 -7.09
C THR A 251 -6.08 15.30 -6.85
N TYR A 252 -6.92 14.89 -5.90
CA TYR A 252 -7.18 13.46 -5.62
C TYR A 252 -7.98 12.80 -6.75
N VAL A 253 -8.96 13.49 -7.30
CA VAL A 253 -9.72 13.03 -8.48
C VAL A 253 -8.77 12.75 -9.64
N PHE A 254 -7.90 13.70 -9.99
CA PHE A 254 -6.95 13.54 -11.09
C PHE A 254 -5.99 12.35 -10.92
N ARG A 255 -5.53 12.05 -9.69
CA ARG A 255 -4.72 10.86 -9.38
C ARG A 255 -5.43 9.57 -9.80
N HIS A 256 -6.68 9.42 -9.44
CA HIS A 256 -7.46 8.21 -9.68
C HIS A 256 -8.00 8.15 -11.12
N VAL A 257 -8.40 9.28 -11.69
CA VAL A 257 -8.78 9.40 -13.10
C VAL A 257 -7.59 9.03 -14.01
N GLY A 258 -6.39 9.51 -13.69
CA GLY A 258 -5.18 9.10 -14.38
C GLY A 258 -4.95 7.59 -14.32
N ARG A 259 -5.17 6.96 -13.15
CA ARG A 259 -5.07 5.49 -12.97
C ARG A 259 -6.10 4.75 -13.81
N PHE A 260 -7.35 5.25 -13.87
CA PHE A 260 -8.41 4.69 -14.69
C PHE A 260 -8.02 4.69 -16.19
N TYR A 261 -7.61 5.84 -16.73
CA TYR A 261 -7.21 5.94 -18.13
C TYR A 261 -5.92 5.19 -18.46
N ARG A 262 -4.97 5.07 -17.51
CA ARG A 262 -3.78 4.23 -17.69
C ARG A 262 -4.17 2.76 -17.85
N ARG A 263 -5.08 2.24 -17.01
CA ARG A 263 -5.60 0.86 -17.10
C ARG A 263 -6.37 0.63 -18.40
N LYS A 264 -7.14 1.64 -18.85
CA LYS A 264 -7.86 1.63 -20.13
C LYS A 264 -6.91 1.65 -21.36
N GLY A 265 -5.61 1.91 -21.15
CA GLY A 265 -4.61 2.04 -22.22
C GLY A 265 -4.57 3.43 -22.89
N SER A 266 -5.36 4.39 -22.45
CA SER A 266 -5.38 5.78 -22.90
C SER A 266 -4.27 6.58 -22.21
N LEU A 267 -3.00 6.27 -22.54
CA LEU A 267 -1.83 6.70 -21.76
C LEU A 267 -1.59 8.20 -21.82
N ASP A 268 -1.86 8.87 -22.95
CA ASP A 268 -1.69 10.33 -23.07
C ASP A 268 -2.69 11.07 -22.17
N LYS A 269 -3.95 10.59 -22.12
CA LYS A 269 -4.98 11.13 -21.25
C LYS A 269 -4.62 10.90 -19.77
N ALA A 270 -4.10 9.72 -19.44
CA ALA A 270 -3.61 9.41 -18.10
C ALA A 270 -2.48 10.36 -17.68
N LEU A 271 -1.47 10.54 -18.52
CA LEU A 271 -0.36 11.47 -18.27
C LEU A 271 -0.82 12.91 -18.08
N GLN A 272 -1.83 13.36 -18.85
CA GLN A 272 -2.40 14.69 -18.69
C GLN A 272 -2.97 14.91 -17.27
N PHE A 273 -3.76 13.94 -16.76
CA PHE A 273 -4.32 14.03 -15.40
C PHE A 273 -3.25 13.91 -14.32
N PHE A 274 -2.32 12.96 -14.46
CA PHE A 274 -1.23 12.84 -13.49
C PHE A 274 -0.36 14.09 -13.41
N LYS A 275 -0.05 14.74 -14.55
CA LYS A 275 0.71 15.98 -14.58
C LYS A 275 -0.04 17.15 -13.94
N LYS A 276 -1.38 17.23 -14.12
CA LYS A 276 -2.21 18.21 -13.42
C LYS A 276 -2.15 18.00 -11.90
N ALA A 277 -2.28 16.76 -11.43
CA ALA A 277 -2.15 16.46 -10.00
C ALA A 277 -0.74 16.76 -9.48
N LEU A 278 0.31 16.46 -10.27
CA LEU A 278 1.70 16.69 -9.89
C LEU A 278 2.05 18.19 -9.72
N GLN A 279 1.35 19.09 -10.44
CA GLN A 279 1.54 20.53 -10.27
C GLN A 279 1.20 20.99 -8.84
N ALA A 280 0.17 20.40 -8.23
CA ALA A 280 -0.22 20.69 -6.85
C ALA A 280 0.66 19.94 -5.82
N THR A 281 1.10 18.73 -6.15
CA THR A 281 1.86 17.87 -5.24
C THR A 281 3.14 17.35 -5.90
N PRO A 282 4.15 18.23 -6.13
CA PRO A 282 5.33 17.90 -6.92
C PRO A 282 6.24 16.83 -6.29
N ALA A 283 6.16 16.61 -4.99
CA ALA A 283 6.92 15.58 -4.27
C ALA A 283 6.18 14.25 -4.13
N SER A 284 5.00 14.09 -4.73
CA SER A 284 4.17 12.89 -4.58
C SER A 284 4.83 11.66 -5.19
N VAL A 285 5.31 10.77 -4.33
CA VAL A 285 5.87 9.45 -4.70
C VAL A 285 4.90 8.67 -5.59
N PHE A 286 3.62 8.66 -5.21
CA PHE A 286 2.58 7.98 -5.97
C PHE A 286 2.49 8.49 -7.41
N LEU A 287 2.45 9.80 -7.62
CA LEU A 287 2.32 10.38 -8.95
C LEU A 287 3.55 10.12 -9.82
N HIS A 288 4.74 10.29 -9.26
CA HIS A 288 5.97 9.97 -9.98
C HIS A 288 6.02 8.50 -10.39
N HIS A 289 5.67 7.58 -9.51
CA HIS A 289 5.59 6.17 -9.84
C HIS A 289 4.56 5.89 -10.96
N GLN A 290 3.34 6.45 -10.87
CA GLN A 290 2.31 6.25 -11.90
C GLN A 290 2.71 6.83 -13.26
N ILE A 291 3.36 7.99 -13.30
CA ILE A 291 3.88 8.59 -14.54
C ILE A 291 4.97 7.70 -15.15
N GLY A 292 5.89 7.19 -14.32
CA GLY A 292 6.90 6.22 -14.75
C GLY A 292 6.27 4.97 -15.39
N LEU A 293 5.20 4.44 -14.78
CA LEU A 293 4.44 3.32 -15.35
C LEU A 293 3.72 3.67 -16.67
N CYS A 294 3.22 4.90 -16.81
CA CYS A 294 2.63 5.36 -18.08
C CYS A 294 3.69 5.38 -19.20
N TYR A 295 4.84 5.96 -18.94
CA TYR A 295 5.94 5.97 -19.92
C TYR A 295 6.43 4.56 -20.27
N ARG A 296 6.54 3.69 -19.27
CA ARG A 296 6.84 2.26 -19.51
C ARG A 296 5.80 1.61 -20.43
N ALA A 297 4.52 1.85 -20.18
CA ALA A 297 3.44 1.32 -21.02
C ALA A 297 3.45 1.91 -22.45
N GLN A 298 3.71 3.21 -22.60
CA GLN A 298 3.88 3.86 -23.92
C GLN A 298 5.05 3.23 -24.69
N MET A 299 6.19 3.01 -24.04
CA MET A 299 7.33 2.32 -24.65
C MET A 299 6.93 0.93 -25.19
N ILE A 300 6.20 0.15 -24.40
CA ILE A 300 5.74 -1.18 -24.80
C ILE A 300 4.78 -1.08 -26.00
N GLN A 301 3.82 -0.14 -25.97
CA GLN A 301 2.89 0.08 -27.08
C GLN A 301 3.64 0.44 -28.37
N ILE A 302 4.60 1.35 -28.30
CA ILE A 302 5.42 1.75 -29.45
C ILE A 302 6.23 0.57 -29.96
N LYS A 303 6.90 -0.18 -29.10
CA LYS A 303 7.68 -1.38 -29.49
C LYS A 303 6.83 -2.46 -30.16
N THR A 304 5.58 -2.63 -29.68
CA THR A 304 4.64 -3.61 -30.28
C THR A 304 4.08 -3.16 -31.62
N ALA A 305 3.90 -1.85 -31.83
CA ALA A 305 3.37 -1.28 -33.06
C ALA A 305 4.42 -1.16 -34.17
N ILE A 306 5.70 -1.10 -33.82
CA ILE A 306 6.79 -0.95 -34.76
C ILE A 306 7.10 -2.31 -35.43
N SER A 307 7.26 -2.31 -36.75
CA SER A 307 7.74 -3.47 -37.52
C SER A 307 9.16 -3.87 -37.09
N LYS A 308 9.61 -5.07 -37.49
CA LYS A 308 10.92 -5.64 -37.14
C LYS A 308 12.15 -4.74 -37.39
N GLN A 309 11.99 -3.64 -38.11
CA GLN A 309 13.05 -2.65 -38.35
C GLN A 309 12.57 -1.25 -37.97
N PRO A 310 12.81 -0.82 -36.70
CA PRO A 310 12.46 0.52 -36.24
C PRO A 310 13.26 1.59 -36.97
N ARG A 311 12.59 2.66 -37.41
CA ARG A 311 13.23 3.84 -37.99
C ARG A 311 14.06 4.57 -36.93
N ARG A 312 15.00 5.41 -37.36
CA ARG A 312 15.82 6.21 -36.42
C ARG A 312 14.97 7.02 -35.44
N GLN A 313 13.93 7.67 -35.96
CA GLN A 313 13.02 8.48 -35.16
C GLN A 313 12.26 7.67 -34.09
N ASP A 314 11.90 6.42 -34.41
CA ASP A 314 11.23 5.52 -33.44
C ASP A 314 12.17 5.18 -32.27
N ARG A 315 13.46 4.92 -32.59
CA ARG A 315 14.49 4.63 -31.59
C ARG A 315 14.74 5.86 -30.68
N GLU A 316 14.86 7.04 -31.26
CA GLU A 316 15.04 8.31 -30.54
C GLU A 316 13.85 8.58 -29.60
N ASN A 317 12.62 8.35 -30.06
CA ASN A 317 11.41 8.50 -29.26
C ASN A 317 11.36 7.48 -28.11
N ILE A 318 11.65 6.20 -28.38
CA ILE A 318 11.72 5.15 -27.37
C ILE A 318 12.76 5.52 -26.29
N ASN A 319 13.96 5.93 -26.68
CA ASN A 319 15.01 6.32 -25.74
C ASN A 319 14.60 7.51 -24.86
N ARG A 320 13.94 8.51 -25.44
CA ARG A 320 13.40 9.65 -24.69
C ARG A 320 12.37 9.19 -23.65
N ILE A 321 11.45 8.30 -24.03
CA ILE A 321 10.43 7.76 -23.14
C ILE A 321 11.07 6.92 -22.01
N ILE A 322 12.07 6.11 -22.30
CA ILE A 322 12.84 5.34 -21.31
C ILE A 322 13.49 6.30 -20.30
N THR A 323 14.15 7.35 -20.76
CA THR A 323 14.78 8.36 -19.89
C THR A 323 13.76 9.03 -18.96
N LEU A 324 12.59 9.42 -19.49
CA LEU A 324 11.51 10.01 -18.69
C LEU A 324 10.97 9.02 -17.66
N ALA A 325 10.78 7.75 -18.03
CA ALA A 325 10.34 6.73 -17.09
C ALA A 325 11.34 6.52 -15.95
N ILE A 326 12.64 6.42 -16.29
CA ILE A 326 13.72 6.29 -15.30
C ILE A 326 13.73 7.47 -14.34
N SER A 327 13.73 8.70 -14.85
CA SER A 327 13.76 9.91 -14.01
C SER A 327 12.63 9.94 -12.98
N HIS A 328 11.39 9.62 -13.40
CA HIS A 328 10.26 9.59 -12.49
C HIS A 328 10.33 8.43 -11.46
N LEU A 329 10.81 7.26 -11.88
CA LEU A 329 10.96 6.11 -10.99
C LEU A 329 12.14 6.28 -10.02
N GLU A 330 13.27 6.86 -10.45
CA GLU A 330 14.39 7.25 -9.58
C GLU A 330 13.89 8.20 -8.48
N PHE A 331 13.17 9.26 -8.85
CA PHE A 331 12.58 10.18 -7.88
C PHE A 331 11.71 9.45 -6.85
N ALA A 332 10.84 8.53 -7.32
CA ALA A 332 9.95 7.80 -6.43
C ALA A 332 10.70 6.95 -5.39
N VAL A 333 11.79 6.27 -5.79
CA VAL A 333 12.60 5.45 -4.85
C VAL A 333 13.55 6.27 -4.00
N GLU A 334 13.94 7.46 -4.43
CA GLU A 334 14.71 8.41 -3.62
C GLU A 334 13.87 8.99 -2.49
N GLN A 335 12.62 9.40 -2.79
CA GLN A 335 11.70 9.93 -1.79
C GLN A 335 11.17 8.84 -0.84
N LYS A 336 11.02 7.61 -1.32
CA LYS A 336 10.56 6.45 -0.54
C LYS A 336 11.47 5.24 -0.76
N PRO A 337 12.61 5.15 -0.06
CA PRO A 337 13.55 4.03 -0.21
C PRO A 337 12.97 2.65 0.15
N THR A 338 11.85 2.60 0.88
CA THR A 338 11.14 1.37 1.26
C THR A 338 10.15 0.88 0.19
N PHE A 339 10.05 1.56 -0.96
CA PHE A 339 9.09 1.23 -2.01
C PHE A 339 9.62 0.10 -2.93
N ALA A 340 9.62 -1.13 -2.44
CA ALA A 340 10.22 -2.29 -3.09
C ALA A 340 9.79 -2.50 -4.55
N ILE A 341 8.50 -2.38 -4.86
CA ILE A 341 7.96 -2.58 -6.21
C ILE A 341 8.40 -1.47 -7.18
N ALA A 342 8.62 -0.27 -6.72
CA ALA A 342 9.14 0.79 -7.58
C ALA A 342 10.56 0.47 -8.09
N TYR A 343 11.39 -0.18 -7.27
CA TYR A 343 12.71 -0.67 -7.70
C TYR A 343 12.61 -1.75 -8.80
N VAL A 344 11.60 -2.64 -8.76
CA VAL A 344 11.37 -3.62 -9.83
C VAL A 344 11.05 -2.94 -11.15
N HIS A 345 10.18 -1.92 -11.10
CA HIS A 345 9.83 -1.14 -12.30
C HIS A 345 11.02 -0.34 -12.81
N LEU A 346 11.82 0.25 -11.91
CA LEU A 346 13.04 0.95 -12.26
C LEU A 346 14.08 0.01 -12.89
N ALA A 347 14.29 -1.17 -12.31
CA ALA A 347 15.17 -2.20 -12.86
C ALA A 347 14.74 -2.59 -14.29
N SER A 348 13.44 -2.75 -14.52
CA SER A 348 12.90 -3.04 -15.84
C SER A 348 13.23 -1.93 -16.86
N MET A 349 13.21 -0.67 -16.46
CA MET A 349 13.56 0.45 -17.34
C MET A 349 15.06 0.59 -17.56
N TYR A 350 15.91 0.27 -16.57
CA TYR A 350 17.35 0.16 -16.77
C TYR A 350 17.72 -0.98 -17.76
N ILE A 351 17.01 -2.11 -17.69
CA ILE A 351 17.17 -3.19 -18.68
C ILE A 351 16.89 -2.68 -20.09
N GLU A 352 15.81 -1.92 -20.28
CA GLU A 352 15.43 -1.34 -21.56
C GLU A 352 16.44 -0.27 -22.05
N ALA A 353 17.11 0.41 -21.13
CA ALA A 353 18.21 1.34 -21.40
C ALA A 353 19.55 0.64 -21.65
N GLY A 354 19.65 -0.69 -21.41
CA GLY A 354 20.90 -1.45 -21.49
C GLY A 354 21.84 -1.32 -20.30
N ASP A 355 21.39 -0.65 -19.22
CA ASP A 355 22.19 -0.51 -17.98
C ASP A 355 21.91 -1.67 -17.01
N TYR A 356 22.47 -2.82 -17.32
CA TYR A 356 22.27 -4.05 -16.55
C TYR A 356 22.87 -3.99 -15.13
N ARG A 357 23.88 -3.14 -14.93
CA ARG A 357 24.46 -2.94 -13.58
C ARG A 357 23.46 -2.25 -12.65
N LYS A 358 22.92 -1.12 -13.09
CA LYS A 358 21.89 -0.41 -12.31
C LYS A 358 20.62 -1.24 -12.13
N ALA A 359 20.26 -2.07 -13.12
CA ALA A 359 19.13 -2.98 -12.99
C ALA A 359 19.36 -4.01 -11.87
N GLU A 360 20.54 -4.60 -11.80
CA GLU A 360 20.93 -5.54 -10.75
C GLU A 360 20.95 -4.89 -9.36
N ASP A 361 21.56 -3.72 -9.25
CA ASP A 361 21.59 -2.93 -8.02
C ASP A 361 20.15 -2.61 -7.52
N ALA A 362 19.24 -2.29 -8.42
CA ALA A 362 17.84 -2.02 -8.09
C ALA A 362 17.12 -3.28 -7.54
N TYR A 363 17.32 -4.45 -8.15
CA TYR A 363 16.76 -5.71 -7.61
C TYR A 363 17.34 -6.04 -6.24
N GLN A 364 18.63 -5.86 -6.03
CA GLN A 364 19.27 -6.10 -4.73
C GLN A 364 18.75 -5.14 -3.66
N LYS A 365 18.57 -3.86 -3.98
CA LYS A 365 17.94 -2.88 -3.08
C LYS A 365 16.51 -3.31 -2.73
N ALA A 366 15.70 -3.71 -3.70
CA ALA A 366 14.34 -4.20 -3.45
C ALA A 366 14.32 -5.36 -2.45
N LEU A 367 15.21 -6.33 -2.58
CA LEU A 367 15.33 -7.49 -1.68
C LEU A 367 15.90 -7.16 -0.30
N SER A 368 16.63 -6.06 -0.16
CA SER A 368 17.19 -5.61 1.12
C SER A 368 16.17 -4.93 2.04
N ILE A 369 15.04 -4.51 1.49
CA ILE A 369 13.96 -3.86 2.26
C ILE A 369 13.30 -4.89 3.18
N LYS A 370 13.20 -4.58 4.48
CA LYS A 370 12.55 -5.43 5.48
C LYS A 370 11.69 -4.57 6.42
N PRO A 371 10.49 -5.03 6.81
CA PRO A 371 9.83 -6.27 6.36
C PRO A 371 9.35 -6.16 4.90
N LEU A 372 9.40 -7.26 4.17
CA LEU A 372 8.94 -7.35 2.80
C LEU A 372 7.68 -8.24 2.75
N GLU A 373 6.63 -7.76 2.09
CA GLU A 373 5.41 -8.52 1.90
C GLU A 373 5.67 -9.72 0.96
N GLU A 374 5.10 -10.88 1.28
CA GLU A 374 5.27 -12.13 0.52
C GLU A 374 4.98 -11.98 -0.97
N LEU A 375 3.92 -11.24 -1.34
CA LEU A 375 3.58 -11.00 -2.74
C LEU A 375 4.63 -10.16 -3.46
N HIS A 376 5.14 -9.13 -2.79
CA HIS A 376 6.22 -8.31 -3.33
C HIS A 376 7.52 -9.12 -3.46
N GLU A 377 7.84 -9.96 -2.48
CA GLU A 377 9.02 -10.83 -2.53
C GLU A 377 8.93 -11.82 -3.71
N GLN A 378 7.74 -12.42 -3.94
CA GLN A 378 7.49 -13.25 -5.12
C GLN A 378 7.69 -12.49 -6.42
N GLU A 379 7.16 -11.27 -6.52
CA GLU A 379 7.26 -10.44 -7.73
C GLU A 379 8.72 -10.05 -8.01
N ILE A 380 9.46 -9.62 -6.99
CA ILE A 380 10.88 -9.27 -7.12
C ILE A 380 11.66 -10.48 -7.60
N HIS A 381 11.51 -11.64 -6.95
CA HIS A 381 12.22 -12.85 -7.34
C HIS A 381 11.85 -13.33 -8.74
N HIS A 382 10.58 -13.23 -9.14
CA HIS A 382 10.15 -13.55 -10.51
C HIS A 382 10.87 -12.67 -11.53
N HIS A 383 10.84 -11.35 -11.36
CA HIS A 383 11.45 -10.41 -12.29
C HIS A 383 12.98 -10.50 -12.31
N TYR A 384 13.58 -10.71 -11.15
CA TYR A 384 15.04 -10.89 -11.04
C TYR A 384 15.48 -12.21 -11.69
N GLY A 385 14.72 -13.30 -11.51
CA GLY A 385 14.96 -14.56 -12.22
C GLY A 385 14.93 -14.40 -13.72
N ARG A 386 13.94 -13.66 -14.25
CA ARG A 386 13.87 -13.33 -15.68
C ARG A 386 15.08 -12.50 -16.16
N PHE A 387 15.53 -11.54 -15.38
CA PHE A 387 16.72 -10.76 -15.69
C PHE A 387 17.97 -11.64 -15.76
N GLN A 388 18.15 -12.56 -14.82
CA GLN A 388 19.24 -13.52 -14.82
C GLN A 388 19.18 -14.45 -16.05
N GLU A 389 17.99 -14.96 -16.39
CA GLU A 389 17.79 -15.85 -17.54
C GLU A 389 18.09 -15.17 -18.89
N PHE A 390 17.48 -13.99 -19.11
CA PHE A 390 17.46 -13.39 -20.45
C PHE A 390 18.57 -12.37 -20.69
N GLN A 391 19.03 -11.65 -19.68
CA GLN A 391 20.03 -10.59 -19.83
C GLN A 391 21.41 -11.04 -19.38
N LYS A 392 21.53 -11.62 -18.20
CA LYS A 392 22.80 -12.12 -17.67
C LYS A 392 23.18 -13.50 -18.23
N LYS A 393 22.23 -14.23 -18.80
CA LYS A 393 22.40 -15.61 -19.31
C LYS A 393 22.86 -16.61 -18.26
N SER A 394 22.54 -16.37 -17.00
CA SER A 394 22.81 -17.25 -15.87
C SER A 394 21.62 -18.15 -15.58
N GLU A 395 21.64 -19.39 -16.07
CA GLU A 395 20.57 -20.37 -15.83
C GLU A 395 20.52 -20.74 -14.33
N VAL A 396 21.66 -20.80 -13.64
CA VAL A 396 21.76 -21.15 -12.22
C VAL A 396 21.08 -20.10 -11.34
N ASP A 397 21.40 -18.82 -11.54
CA ASP A 397 20.81 -17.74 -10.78
C ASP A 397 19.32 -17.58 -11.11
N ALA A 398 18.92 -17.78 -12.36
CA ALA A 398 17.52 -17.78 -12.76
C ALA A 398 16.70 -18.85 -12.03
N ILE A 399 17.19 -20.09 -12.00
CA ILE A 399 16.57 -21.21 -11.25
C ILE A 399 16.46 -20.85 -9.77
N THR A 400 17.53 -20.33 -9.19
CA THR A 400 17.56 -19.93 -7.76
C THR A 400 16.47 -18.92 -7.44
N HIS A 401 16.30 -17.87 -8.25
CA HIS A 401 15.29 -16.86 -8.03
C HIS A 401 13.87 -17.38 -8.29
N TYR A 402 13.63 -18.16 -9.32
CA TYR A 402 12.32 -18.77 -9.56
C TYR A 402 11.92 -19.70 -8.41
N LEU A 403 12.85 -20.51 -7.87
CA LEU A 403 12.59 -21.36 -6.71
C LEU A 403 12.26 -20.55 -5.46
N LYS A 404 12.94 -19.42 -5.22
CA LYS A 404 12.61 -18.51 -4.10
C LYS A 404 11.21 -17.94 -4.22
N ALA A 405 10.79 -17.51 -5.43
CA ALA A 405 9.43 -17.05 -5.67
C ALA A 405 8.38 -18.17 -5.44
N ILE A 406 8.68 -19.40 -5.84
CA ILE A 406 7.77 -20.55 -5.72
C ILE A 406 7.67 -21.04 -4.28
N LYS A 407 8.76 -20.96 -3.51
CA LYS A 407 8.82 -21.40 -2.10
C LYS A 407 7.83 -20.64 -1.20
N ILE A 408 7.51 -19.42 -1.53
CA ILE A 408 6.44 -18.69 -0.89
C ILE A 408 5.11 -19.28 -1.40
N GLU A 409 4.39 -20.00 -0.52
CA GLU A 409 3.23 -20.80 -0.93
C GLU A 409 1.99 -19.98 -1.32
N LYS A 410 1.99 -18.69 -1.03
CA LYS A 410 0.89 -17.79 -1.37
C LYS A 410 0.65 -17.78 -2.89
N ALA A 411 -0.56 -18.14 -3.32
CA ALA A 411 -0.92 -18.15 -4.72
C ALA A 411 -0.88 -16.73 -5.30
N SER A 412 -0.21 -16.56 -6.44
CA SER A 412 -0.09 -15.28 -7.14
C SER A 412 0.25 -15.47 -8.62
N PHE A 413 0.02 -14.42 -9.42
CA PHE A 413 0.43 -14.42 -10.83
C PHE A 413 1.98 -14.55 -10.97
N PRO A 414 2.84 -13.82 -10.23
CA PRO A 414 4.28 -14.01 -10.29
C PRO A 414 4.72 -15.43 -9.94
N ARG A 415 4.10 -16.07 -8.93
CA ARG A 415 4.38 -17.47 -8.58
C ARG A 415 4.08 -18.42 -9.74
N ASN A 416 2.90 -18.31 -10.33
CA ASN A 416 2.50 -19.15 -11.46
C ASN A 416 3.40 -18.95 -12.68
N LYS A 417 3.80 -17.72 -12.94
CA LYS A 417 4.76 -17.39 -14.01
C LYS A 417 6.15 -17.95 -13.72
N SER A 418 6.59 -17.94 -12.46
CA SER A 418 7.86 -18.53 -12.04
C SER A 418 7.87 -20.04 -12.22
N ILE A 419 6.77 -20.73 -11.89
CA ILE A 419 6.59 -22.18 -12.14
C ILE A 419 6.72 -22.45 -13.64
N SER A 420 6.02 -21.70 -14.49
CA SER A 420 6.06 -21.86 -15.94
C SER A 420 7.44 -21.56 -16.55
N SER A 421 8.15 -20.58 -16.02
CA SER A 421 9.52 -20.24 -16.47
C SER A 421 10.51 -21.32 -16.05
N LEU A 422 10.41 -21.79 -14.81
CA LEU A 422 11.24 -22.88 -14.28
C LEU A 422 11.04 -24.18 -15.08
N GLU A 423 9.80 -24.51 -15.43
CA GLU A 423 9.48 -25.68 -16.24
C GLU A 423 10.16 -25.61 -17.62
N LYS A 424 10.04 -24.50 -18.32
CA LYS A 424 10.68 -24.28 -19.62
C LYS A 424 12.20 -24.42 -19.53
N LEU A 425 12.79 -23.87 -18.47
CA LEU A 425 14.23 -23.92 -18.26
C LEU A 425 14.68 -25.37 -17.92
N ALA A 426 13.95 -26.08 -17.06
CA ALA A 426 14.22 -27.45 -16.71
C ALA A 426 14.07 -28.39 -17.92
N LEU A 427 13.03 -28.23 -18.76
CA LEU A 427 12.85 -28.98 -19.99
C LEU A 427 13.99 -28.73 -20.98
N LYS A 428 14.42 -27.49 -21.14
CA LYS A 428 15.54 -27.14 -22.01
C LYS A 428 16.87 -27.79 -21.55
N LYS A 429 17.14 -27.80 -20.22
CA LYS A 429 18.30 -28.48 -19.64
C LYS A 429 18.20 -29.99 -19.86
N PHE A 430 17.04 -30.58 -19.57
CA PHE A 430 16.78 -32.01 -19.78
C PHE A 430 16.96 -32.45 -21.22
N GLN A 431 16.50 -31.63 -22.21
CA GLN A 431 16.69 -31.94 -23.65
C GLN A 431 18.17 -31.91 -24.07
N ARG A 432 19.00 -31.07 -23.43
CA ARG A 432 20.45 -31.04 -23.66
C ARG A 432 21.18 -32.24 -23.05
N ASN A 433 20.70 -32.71 -21.91
CA ASN A 433 21.26 -33.87 -21.21
C ASN A 433 20.14 -34.65 -20.50
N LEU A 434 19.76 -35.78 -21.09
CA LEU A 434 18.70 -36.65 -20.61
C LEU A 434 19.02 -37.35 -19.26
N SER A 435 20.26 -37.24 -18.80
CA SER A 435 20.75 -37.77 -17.52
C SER A 435 21.07 -36.66 -16.50
N ASP A 436 20.64 -35.40 -16.76
CA ASP A 436 20.82 -34.32 -15.82
C ASP A 436 19.87 -34.45 -14.62
N VAL A 437 20.45 -34.86 -13.49
CA VAL A 437 19.72 -35.12 -12.24
C VAL A 437 19.00 -33.88 -11.73
N GLU A 438 19.61 -32.70 -11.90
CA GLU A 438 19.01 -31.43 -11.46
C GLU A 438 17.72 -31.15 -12.25
N SER A 439 17.75 -31.25 -13.57
CA SER A 439 16.58 -30.99 -14.41
C SER A 439 15.45 -32.01 -14.17
N LEU A 440 15.79 -33.29 -13.93
CA LEU A 440 14.82 -34.31 -13.56
C LEU A 440 14.16 -34.01 -12.20
N SER A 441 14.95 -33.58 -11.22
CA SER A 441 14.45 -33.19 -9.89
C SER A 441 13.54 -31.98 -9.95
N LEU A 442 13.89 -30.97 -10.77
CA LEU A 442 13.07 -29.77 -10.99
C LEU A 442 11.74 -30.14 -11.70
N LEU A 443 11.76 -30.99 -12.71
CA LEU A 443 10.54 -31.45 -13.38
C LEU A 443 9.63 -32.22 -12.45
N GLY A 444 10.19 -33.12 -11.63
CA GLY A 444 9.44 -33.82 -10.59
C GLY A 444 8.77 -32.86 -9.60
N PHE A 445 9.51 -31.84 -9.15
CA PHE A 445 8.98 -30.81 -8.26
C PHE A 445 7.85 -30.00 -8.91
N ILE A 446 8.00 -29.60 -10.18
CA ILE A 446 7.00 -28.83 -10.92
C ILE A 446 5.71 -29.64 -11.12
N HIS A 447 5.80 -30.94 -11.50
CA HIS A 447 4.64 -31.81 -11.60
C HIS A 447 3.93 -32.00 -10.27
N LYS A 448 4.68 -32.14 -9.15
CA LYS A 448 4.12 -32.15 -7.81
C LYS A 448 3.32 -30.88 -7.50
N LEU A 449 3.86 -29.68 -7.83
CA LEU A 449 3.16 -28.41 -7.62
C LEU A 449 1.89 -28.27 -8.46
N LYS A 450 1.84 -28.91 -9.63
CA LYS A 450 0.67 -28.97 -10.50
C LYS A 450 -0.37 -30.02 -10.09
N GLY A 451 -0.08 -30.82 -9.05
CA GLY A 451 -0.94 -31.90 -8.59
C GLY A 451 -0.80 -33.22 -9.38
N ASP A 452 0.11 -33.29 -10.33
CA ASP A 452 0.36 -34.50 -11.14
C ASP A 452 1.41 -35.39 -10.46
N MET A 453 0.96 -36.10 -9.42
CA MET A 453 1.85 -36.93 -8.59
C MET A 453 2.45 -38.12 -9.34
N ASN A 454 1.74 -38.65 -10.36
CA ASN A 454 2.24 -39.79 -11.13
C ASN A 454 3.45 -39.40 -11.97
N GLU A 455 3.37 -38.27 -12.69
CA GLU A 455 4.51 -37.76 -13.47
C GLU A 455 5.63 -37.29 -12.53
N ALA A 456 5.31 -36.65 -11.42
CA ALA A 456 6.31 -36.23 -10.43
C ALA A 456 7.15 -37.43 -9.95
N LEU A 457 6.51 -38.56 -9.59
CA LEU A 457 7.18 -39.78 -9.15
C LEU A 457 8.09 -40.39 -10.24
N LYS A 458 7.66 -40.43 -11.51
CA LYS A 458 8.48 -40.88 -12.62
C LYS A 458 9.78 -40.09 -12.76
N TYR A 459 9.70 -38.77 -12.68
CA TYR A 459 10.88 -37.93 -12.74
C TYR A 459 11.80 -38.08 -11.55
N TYR A 460 11.26 -38.20 -10.34
CA TYR A 460 12.05 -38.41 -9.11
C TYR A 460 12.71 -39.78 -9.12
N GLU A 461 11.99 -40.86 -9.50
CA GLU A 461 12.55 -42.18 -9.59
C GLU A 461 13.73 -42.25 -10.58
N ARG A 462 13.57 -41.59 -11.74
CA ARG A 462 14.64 -41.49 -12.72
C ARG A 462 15.85 -40.75 -12.19
N ALA A 463 15.64 -39.62 -11.49
CA ALA A 463 16.71 -38.88 -10.84
C ALA A 463 17.46 -39.72 -9.79
N LEU A 464 16.73 -40.44 -8.95
CA LEU A 464 17.30 -41.32 -7.91
C LEU A 464 18.12 -42.46 -8.53
N ARG A 465 17.63 -43.10 -9.57
CA ARG A 465 18.39 -44.16 -10.28
C ARG A 465 19.72 -43.64 -10.82
N LEU A 466 19.75 -42.43 -11.40
CA LEU A 466 20.98 -41.83 -11.89
C LEU A 466 21.94 -41.45 -10.76
N THR A 467 21.42 -41.02 -9.61
CA THR A 467 22.23 -40.72 -8.41
C THR A 467 22.84 -42.00 -7.82
N GLY A 468 22.10 -43.07 -7.81
CA GLY A 468 22.60 -44.39 -7.38
C GLY A 468 23.74 -44.90 -8.27
N ASN A 469 23.70 -44.61 -9.58
CA ASN A 469 24.78 -44.95 -10.50
C ASN A 469 26.05 -44.09 -10.29
N LEU A 470 25.90 -42.85 -9.76
CA LEU A 470 27.02 -41.97 -9.44
C LEU A 470 27.67 -42.29 -8.09
N ASN A 471 26.99 -43.05 -7.22
CA ASN A 471 27.48 -43.48 -5.91
C ASN A 471 27.29 -45.00 -5.71
N PRO A 472 28.16 -45.82 -6.28
CA PRO A 472 28.05 -47.29 -6.30
C PRO A 472 28.19 -47.94 -4.92
N MET A 473 28.39 -47.19 -3.86
CA MET A 473 28.50 -47.69 -2.49
C MET A 473 27.13 -47.78 -1.77
N PHE A 474 26.02 -47.49 -2.42
CA PHE A 474 24.65 -47.67 -1.93
C PHE A 474 23.79 -48.48 -2.88
#